data_83cecc3d9f38a55b291fad0a2cf6d4f6
#
_entry.id   83cecc3d9f38a55b291fad0a2cf6d4f6
#
_cell.length_a   1.000
_cell.length_b   1.000
_cell.length_c   1.000
_cell.angle_alpha   90.00
_cell.angle_beta   90.00
_cell.angle_gamma   90.00
#
_symmetry.space_group_name_H-M   'P 1'
#
loop_
_entity.id
_entity.type
_entity.pdbx_description
1 polymer ?
#
loop_
_entity_poly.entity_id
_entity_poly.type
_entity_poly.pdbx_seq_one_letter_code
_entity_poly.pdbx_strand_id
1 'polypeptide(L)'
;MDFSYSPKAEALRTELLDFMDSHVYPAESVYHQQIVDSGDPHLHPPVMEELKQEARSRGLWNLFLPHETKWTAGLSNSDYAPLAEIMGRSHIASQAC
;
A
#
# COMPACT_ATOMS: atom_id res chain seq x y z
N MET A 1 2.37 -27.23 13.07
CA MET A 1 1.94 -25.83 12.93
C MET A 1 1.91 -25.47 11.44
N ASP A 2 0.83 -24.88 11.01
CA ASP A 2 0.68 -24.45 9.63
C ASP A 2 1.16 -23.01 9.49
N PHE A 3 2.14 -22.77 8.62
CA PHE A 3 2.69 -21.44 8.34
C PHE A 3 2.08 -20.80 7.10
N SER A 4 1.05 -21.41 6.53
CA SER A 4 0.34 -20.84 5.39
C SER A 4 -0.42 -19.58 5.79
N TYR A 5 -0.52 -18.63 4.88
CA TYR A 5 -1.37 -17.47 5.07
C TYR A 5 -2.85 -17.89 4.99
N SER A 6 -3.72 -17.15 5.67
CA SER A 6 -5.16 -17.33 5.47
C SER A 6 -5.53 -17.05 4.00
N PRO A 7 -6.65 -17.60 3.49
CA PRO A 7 -7.09 -17.28 2.13
C PRO A 7 -7.26 -15.78 1.89
N LYS A 8 -7.74 -15.04 2.90
CA LYS A 8 -7.88 -13.59 2.85
C LYS A 8 -6.52 -12.90 2.72
N ALA A 9 -5.54 -13.31 3.54
CA ALA A 9 -4.19 -12.74 3.49
C ALA A 9 -3.49 -13.05 2.17
N GLU A 10 -3.65 -14.26 1.63
CA GLU A 10 -3.06 -14.65 0.35
C GLU A 10 -3.65 -13.84 -0.80
N ALA A 11 -4.96 -13.62 -0.80
CA ALA A 11 -5.62 -12.79 -1.81
C ALA A 11 -5.11 -11.34 -1.75
N LEU A 12 -4.98 -10.79 -0.55
CA LEU A 12 -4.47 -9.44 -0.36
C LEU A 12 -2.99 -9.33 -0.74
N ARG A 13 -2.20 -10.36 -0.46
CA ARG A 13 -0.79 -10.41 -0.84
C ARG A 13 -0.63 -10.35 -2.35
N THR A 14 -1.40 -11.12 -3.08
CA THR A 14 -1.39 -11.13 -4.55
C THR A 14 -1.78 -9.75 -5.10
N GLU A 15 -2.84 -9.16 -4.56
CA GLU A 15 -3.31 -7.83 -4.96
C GLU A 15 -2.27 -6.76 -4.64
N LEU A 16 -1.64 -6.84 -3.46
CA LEU A 16 -0.62 -5.89 -3.05
C LEU A 16 0.63 -5.97 -3.93
N LEU A 17 1.09 -7.17 -4.27
CA LEU A 17 2.23 -7.35 -5.17
C LEU A 17 1.95 -6.74 -6.54
N ASP A 18 0.77 -6.94 -7.09
CA ASP A 18 0.38 -6.33 -8.36
C ASP A 18 0.32 -4.81 -8.25
N PHE A 19 -0.25 -4.28 -7.17
CA PHE A 19 -0.31 -2.85 -6.92
C PHE A 19 1.10 -2.24 -6.83
N MET A 20 2.02 -2.90 -6.12
CA MET A 20 3.41 -2.45 -6.03
C MET A 20 4.07 -2.37 -7.41
N ASP A 21 3.95 -3.44 -8.20
CA ASP A 21 4.59 -3.51 -9.52
C ASP A 21 3.97 -2.54 -10.53
N SER A 22 2.65 -2.41 -10.52
CA SER A 22 1.92 -1.65 -11.54
C SER A 22 1.82 -0.16 -11.23
N HIS A 23 1.78 0.21 -9.95
CA HIS A 23 1.48 1.59 -9.53
C HIS A 23 2.56 2.20 -8.64
N VAL A 24 3.03 1.49 -7.61
CA VAL A 24 3.92 2.07 -6.60
C VAL A 24 5.33 2.29 -7.13
N TYR A 25 5.96 1.25 -7.66
CA TYR A 25 7.33 1.38 -8.17
C TYR A 25 7.45 2.40 -9.30
N PRO A 26 6.55 2.40 -10.31
CA PRO A 26 6.59 3.46 -11.32
C PRO A 26 6.35 4.86 -10.75
N ALA A 27 5.58 4.98 -9.68
CA ALA A 27 5.26 6.27 -9.07
C ALA A 27 6.39 6.86 -8.23
N GLU A 28 7.40 6.08 -7.84
CA GLU A 28 8.49 6.59 -7.00
C GLU A 28 9.23 7.76 -7.64
N SER A 29 9.56 7.65 -8.92
CA SER A 29 10.24 8.72 -9.65
C SER A 29 9.32 9.94 -9.84
N VAL A 30 8.03 9.71 -10.11
CA VAL A 30 7.04 10.79 -10.24
C VAL A 30 6.87 11.51 -8.91
N TYR A 31 6.78 10.78 -7.81
CA TYR A 31 6.68 11.34 -6.46
C TYR A 31 7.86 12.28 -6.18
N HIS A 32 9.06 11.81 -6.42
CA HIS A 32 10.27 12.62 -6.19
C HIS A 32 10.29 13.85 -7.12
N GLN A 33 9.96 13.68 -8.40
CA GLN A 33 9.98 14.77 -9.38
C GLN A 33 8.95 15.84 -9.04
N GLN A 34 7.77 15.48 -8.55
CA GLN A 34 6.75 16.45 -8.15
C GLN A 34 7.25 17.31 -6.99
N ILE A 35 7.97 16.73 -6.02
CA ILE A 35 8.56 17.49 -4.92
C ILE A 35 9.64 18.46 -5.45
N VAL A 36 10.53 17.97 -6.29
CA VAL A 36 11.62 18.80 -6.86
C VAL A 36 11.03 19.96 -7.67
N ASP A 37 10.06 19.68 -8.53
CA ASP A 37 9.46 20.72 -9.40
C ASP A 37 8.70 21.79 -8.60
N SER A 38 8.14 21.43 -7.43
CA SER A 38 7.43 22.38 -6.58
C SER A 38 8.35 23.35 -5.85
N GLY A 39 9.61 22.94 -5.61
CA GLY A 39 10.54 23.67 -4.75
C GLY A 39 10.18 23.61 -3.26
N ASP A 40 9.19 22.81 -2.87
CA ASP A 40 8.74 22.66 -1.48
C ASP A 40 9.00 21.22 -1.01
N PRO A 41 9.98 21.01 -0.09
CA PRO A 41 10.29 19.66 0.39
C PRO A 41 9.15 19.03 1.23
N HIS A 42 8.16 19.84 1.64
CA HIS A 42 7.02 19.38 2.42
C HIS A 42 5.75 19.19 1.58
N LEU A 43 5.86 19.29 0.24
CA LEU A 43 4.73 19.04 -0.64
C LEU A 43 4.16 17.62 -0.44
N HIS A 44 2.82 17.53 -0.45
CA HIS A 44 2.15 16.23 -0.60
C HIS A 44 1.94 15.99 -2.10
N PRO A 45 2.78 15.16 -2.75
CA PRO A 45 2.71 15.03 -4.20
C PRO A 45 1.34 14.52 -4.69
N PRO A 46 0.81 15.09 -5.77
CA PRO A 46 -0.49 14.66 -6.31
C PRO A 46 -0.55 13.16 -6.66
N VAL A 47 0.56 12.56 -7.07
CA VAL A 47 0.61 11.12 -7.36
C VAL A 47 0.20 10.26 -6.17
N MET A 48 0.42 10.74 -4.94
CA MET A 48 0.03 10.02 -3.73
C MET A 48 -1.49 9.87 -3.63
N GLU A 49 -2.26 10.89 -4.00
CA GLU A 49 -3.72 10.78 -4.00
C GLU A 49 -4.21 9.74 -5.02
N GLU A 50 -3.57 9.65 -6.17
CA GLU A 50 -3.88 8.62 -7.18
C GLU A 50 -3.59 7.22 -6.62
N LEU A 51 -2.46 7.05 -5.93
CA LEU A 51 -2.11 5.78 -5.30
C LEU A 51 -3.11 5.39 -4.21
N LYS A 52 -3.54 6.35 -3.38
CA LYS A 52 -4.53 6.11 -2.33
C LYS A 52 -5.87 5.68 -2.93
N GLN A 53 -6.32 6.31 -3.98
CA GLN A 53 -7.56 5.94 -4.66
C GLN A 53 -7.48 4.52 -5.24
N GLU A 54 -6.37 4.19 -5.88
CA GLU A 54 -6.15 2.85 -6.42
C GLU A 54 -6.11 1.81 -5.30
N ALA A 55 -5.43 2.10 -4.19
CA ALA A 55 -5.38 1.22 -3.04
C ALA A 55 -6.77 0.97 -2.46
N ARG A 56 -7.58 2.01 -2.33
CA ARG A 56 -8.97 1.87 -1.86
C ARG A 56 -9.80 0.99 -2.79
N SER A 57 -9.67 1.18 -4.10
CA SER A 57 -10.43 0.39 -5.08
C SER A 57 -10.06 -1.09 -5.05
N ARG A 58 -8.86 -1.42 -4.61
CA ARG A 58 -8.36 -2.79 -4.50
C ARG A 58 -8.53 -3.41 -3.11
N GLY A 59 -9.09 -2.66 -2.15
CA GLY A 59 -9.22 -3.12 -0.76
C GLY A 59 -7.94 -3.12 0.03
N LEU A 60 -6.95 -2.32 -0.39
CA LEU A 60 -5.63 -2.25 0.26
C LEU A 60 -5.49 -1.07 1.23
N TRP A 61 -6.54 -0.29 1.43
CA TRP A 61 -6.49 0.90 2.27
C TRP A 61 -6.46 0.54 3.75
N ASN A 62 -5.54 1.16 4.50
CA ASN A 62 -5.41 0.97 5.95
C ASN A 62 -5.34 -0.51 6.39
N LEU A 63 -4.47 -1.27 5.75
CA LEU A 63 -4.31 -2.70 6.04
C LEU A 63 -3.92 -2.99 7.49
N PHE A 64 -3.29 -2.03 8.19
CA PHE A 64 -2.87 -2.20 9.59
C PHE A 64 -4.03 -2.23 10.59
N LEU A 65 -5.22 -1.78 10.21
CA LEU A 65 -6.37 -1.77 11.12
C LEU A 65 -6.93 -3.17 11.32
N PRO A 66 -7.15 -3.62 12.58
CA PRO A 66 -7.57 -5.00 12.84
C PRO A 66 -9.06 -5.27 12.58
N HIS A 67 -9.85 -4.22 12.38
CA HIS A 67 -11.30 -4.34 12.18
C HIS A 67 -11.67 -4.09 10.72
N GLU A 68 -12.47 -4.99 10.16
CA GLU A 68 -13.00 -4.80 8.83
C GLU A 68 -13.97 -3.62 8.80
N THR A 69 -13.79 -2.73 7.86
CA THR A 69 -14.67 -1.60 7.58
C THR A 69 -14.89 -1.51 6.08
N LYS A 70 -15.65 -0.51 5.63
CA LYS A 70 -15.85 -0.25 4.21
C LYS A 70 -14.50 -0.09 3.46
N TRP A 71 -13.47 0.39 4.13
CA TRP A 71 -12.19 0.76 3.53
C TRP A 71 -11.02 -0.09 3.98
N THR A 72 -11.22 -1.03 4.93
CA THR A 72 -10.14 -1.84 5.50
C THR A 72 -10.46 -3.33 5.44
N ALA A 73 -9.41 -4.14 5.40
CA ALA A 73 -9.53 -5.59 5.29
C ALA A 73 -9.75 -6.30 6.63
N GLY A 74 -9.46 -5.65 7.77
CA GLY A 74 -9.63 -6.26 9.09
C GLY A 74 -8.68 -7.44 9.33
N LEU A 75 -7.38 -7.24 9.12
CA LEU A 75 -6.38 -8.31 9.24
C LEU A 75 -5.90 -8.47 10.67
N SER A 76 -5.60 -9.72 11.07
CA SER A 76 -4.82 -9.99 12.27
C SER A 76 -3.37 -9.53 12.09
N ASN A 77 -2.61 -9.41 13.21
CA ASN A 77 -1.20 -9.06 13.13
C ASN A 77 -0.39 -10.09 12.34
N SER A 78 -0.72 -11.38 12.46
CA SER A 78 -0.02 -12.45 11.72
C SER A 78 -0.28 -12.35 10.22
N ASP A 79 -1.48 -11.97 9.82
CA ASP A 79 -1.83 -11.79 8.40
C ASP A 79 -1.24 -10.52 7.84
N TYR A 80 -1.12 -9.46 8.66
CA TYR A 80 -0.59 -8.17 8.24
C TYR A 80 0.93 -8.18 8.06
N ALA A 81 1.67 -8.92 8.88
CA ALA A 81 3.14 -8.88 8.89
C ALA A 81 3.78 -9.12 7.50
N PRO A 82 3.38 -10.15 6.71
CA PRO A 82 3.95 -10.32 5.38
C PRO A 82 3.57 -9.20 4.41
N LEU A 83 2.40 -8.56 4.59
CA LEU A 83 2.00 -7.42 3.77
C LEU A 83 2.83 -6.19 4.11
N ALA A 84 3.12 -5.96 5.39
CA ALA A 84 3.98 -4.88 5.84
C ALA A 84 5.39 -5.00 5.26
N GLU A 85 5.92 -6.22 5.16
CA GLU A 85 7.22 -6.47 4.54
C GLU A 85 7.23 -6.07 3.07
N ILE A 86 6.17 -6.40 2.32
CA ILE A 86 6.05 -6.01 0.91
C ILE A 86 5.98 -4.49 0.77
N MET A 87 5.18 -3.82 1.59
CA MET A 87 5.08 -2.37 1.57
C MET A 87 6.40 -1.70 1.91
N GLY A 88 7.20 -2.31 2.79
CA GLY A 88 8.51 -1.81 3.19
C GLY A 88 9.54 -1.79 2.07
N ARG A 89 9.26 -2.41 0.92
CA ARG A 89 10.14 -2.38 -0.26
C ARG A 89 10.09 -1.03 -0.98
N SER A 90 9.15 -0.15 -0.64
CA SER A 90 9.04 1.19 -1.19
C SER A 90 8.82 2.21 -0.08
N HIS A 91 9.50 3.36 -0.19
CA HIS A 91 9.38 4.43 0.81
C HIS A 91 8.02 5.16 0.76
N ILE A 92 7.21 4.96 -0.28
CA ILE A 92 5.91 5.62 -0.44
C ILE A 92 4.72 4.67 -0.23
N ALA A 93 4.92 3.36 -0.24
CA ALA A 93 3.82 2.39 -0.22
C ALA A 93 2.98 2.48 1.06
N SER A 94 3.62 2.66 2.22
CA SER A 94 2.92 2.73 3.50
C SER A 94 2.02 3.97 3.62
N GLN A 95 2.28 5.01 2.86
CA GLN A 95 1.40 6.18 2.80
C GLN A 95 0.15 5.91 1.96
N ALA A 96 0.27 5.07 0.93
CA ALA A 96 -0.83 4.74 0.02
C ALA A 96 -1.77 3.68 0.59
N CYS A 97 -1.26 2.76 1.37
CA CYS A 97 -1.99 1.65 2.00
C CYS A 97 -2.08 1.89 3.51
#